data_4959021b4ef7e8640768d9345ef4cda6
#
_entry.id   4959021b4ef7e8640768d9345ef4cda6
#
_cell.length_a   1.000
_cell.length_b   1.000
_cell.length_c   1.000
_cell.angle_alpha   90.00
_cell.angle_beta   90.00
_cell.angle_gamma   90.00
#
_symmetry.space_group_name_H-M   'P 1'
#
loop_
_entity.id
_entity.type
_entity.pdbx_description
1 polymer ?
#
loop_
_entity_poly.entity_id
_entity_poly.type
_entity_poly.pdbx_seq_one_letter_code
_entity_poly.pdbx_strand_id
1 'polypeptide(L)'
;MNAQDIAGHWGGILNIQGVKLRLVFHVSRSGDSWTTTMDSPDQGAKGIPTGKTEYADSVLTITAPALGMKFSGKWQGTDRIQGTFVQGGLTLPLELARVDGEVALSRPQEPKPPYPYRVEEVTFENTKAGVTLAGTLTLPEKGEHYPVVVLISGSGPQNRDEELMAHKPFLV
;
A
#
# COMPACT_ATOMS: atom_id res chain seq x y z
N MET A 1 -22.78 26.95 -14.85
CA MET A 1 -22.17 26.45 -13.59
C MET A 1 -21.34 25.25 -13.98
N ASN A 2 -20.01 25.34 -13.90
CA ASN A 2 -19.16 24.18 -14.16
C ASN A 2 -19.46 23.15 -13.07
N ALA A 3 -19.97 21.99 -13.49
CA ALA A 3 -20.12 20.86 -12.58
C ALA A 3 -18.74 20.56 -11.98
N GLN A 4 -18.65 20.62 -10.65
CA GLN A 4 -17.43 20.28 -9.94
C GLN A 4 -17.10 18.82 -10.26
N ASP A 5 -16.00 18.59 -10.98
CA ASP A 5 -15.58 17.24 -11.34
C ASP A 5 -14.83 16.61 -10.17
N ILE A 6 -15.46 15.64 -9.53
CA ILE A 6 -14.86 14.86 -8.43
C ILE A 6 -13.97 13.72 -8.93
N ALA A 7 -13.90 13.49 -10.24
CA ALA A 7 -12.98 12.49 -10.78
C ALA A 7 -11.53 12.82 -10.40
N GLY A 8 -10.75 11.78 -10.12
CA GLY A 8 -9.34 11.91 -9.75
C GLY A 8 -8.99 11.14 -8.49
N HIS A 9 -7.79 11.44 -7.99
CA HIS A 9 -7.23 10.77 -6.82
C HIS A 9 -7.33 11.67 -5.59
N TRP A 10 -7.84 11.11 -4.50
CA TRP A 10 -8.11 11.83 -3.27
C TRP A 10 -7.41 11.15 -2.11
N GLY A 11 -6.33 11.76 -1.62
CA GLY A 11 -5.52 11.25 -0.52
C GLY A 11 -5.90 11.87 0.82
N GLY A 12 -5.88 11.05 1.88
CA GLY A 12 -6.08 11.50 3.25
C GLY A 12 -5.35 10.63 4.26
N ILE A 13 -5.26 11.12 5.49
CA ILE A 13 -4.58 10.42 6.59
C ILE A 13 -5.59 10.23 7.73
N LEU A 14 -5.87 8.97 8.04
CA LEU A 14 -6.57 8.58 9.26
C LEU A 14 -5.59 8.53 10.43
N ASN A 15 -6.01 9.04 11.58
CA ASN A 15 -5.26 8.88 12.82
C ASN A 15 -6.05 7.92 13.73
N ILE A 16 -5.52 6.71 13.91
CA ILE A 16 -6.14 5.66 14.69
C ILE A 16 -5.25 5.41 15.90
N GLN A 17 -5.61 5.95 17.07
CA GLN A 17 -4.86 5.78 18.33
C GLN A 17 -3.36 6.12 18.20
N GLY A 18 -3.04 7.19 17.45
CA GLY A 18 -1.65 7.63 17.23
C GLY A 18 -0.97 7.01 16.00
N VAL A 19 -1.54 5.98 15.41
CA VAL A 19 -1.06 5.40 14.15
C VAL A 19 -1.68 6.17 12.97
N LYS A 20 -0.83 6.65 12.06
CA LYS A 20 -1.25 7.32 10.84
C LYS A 20 -1.42 6.31 9.73
N LEU A 21 -2.59 6.25 9.14
CA LEU A 21 -2.93 5.38 8.03
C LEU A 21 -3.33 6.23 6.83
N ARG A 22 -2.56 6.13 5.74
CA ARG A 22 -2.89 6.81 4.48
C ARG A 22 -3.95 6.05 3.72
N LEU A 23 -4.91 6.78 3.17
CA LEU A 23 -5.91 6.26 2.24
C LEU A 23 -5.90 7.10 0.98
N VAL A 24 -6.10 6.44 -0.18
CA VAL A 24 -6.29 7.11 -1.46
C VAL A 24 -7.55 6.55 -2.12
N PHE A 25 -8.47 7.43 -2.46
CA PHE A 25 -9.67 7.09 -3.22
C PHE A 25 -9.46 7.49 -4.68
N HIS A 26 -9.63 6.55 -5.59
CA HIS A 26 -9.57 6.77 -7.05
C HIS A 26 -11.00 6.85 -7.56
N VAL A 27 -11.50 8.08 -7.70
CA VAL A 27 -12.87 8.34 -8.16
C VAL A 27 -12.87 8.47 -9.67
N SER A 28 -13.69 7.69 -10.33
CA SER A 28 -13.84 7.69 -11.80
C SER A 28 -15.30 7.82 -12.18
N ARG A 29 -15.55 8.45 -13.32
CA ARG A 29 -16.88 8.54 -13.89
C ARG A 29 -17.18 7.30 -14.74
N SER A 30 -18.36 6.73 -14.56
CA SER A 30 -18.86 5.58 -15.33
C SER A 30 -20.26 5.90 -15.84
N GLY A 31 -20.36 6.44 -17.07
CA GLY A 31 -21.61 6.99 -17.59
C GLY A 31 -22.12 8.13 -16.72
N ASP A 32 -23.34 7.99 -16.23
CA ASP A 32 -23.97 8.95 -15.32
C ASP A 32 -23.70 8.68 -13.82
N SER A 33 -22.91 7.66 -13.52
CA SER A 33 -22.59 7.24 -12.16
C SER A 33 -21.12 7.42 -11.82
N TRP A 34 -20.80 7.25 -10.54
CA TRP A 34 -19.45 7.30 -10.02
C TRP A 34 -19.01 5.92 -9.53
N THR A 35 -17.77 5.57 -9.79
CA THR A 35 -17.11 4.38 -9.24
C THR A 35 -15.86 4.78 -8.50
N THR A 36 -15.51 4.02 -7.48
CA THR A 36 -14.30 4.31 -6.68
C THR A 36 -13.59 3.00 -6.36
N THR A 37 -12.27 3.04 -6.41
CA THR A 37 -11.41 2.07 -5.72
C THR A 37 -10.63 2.79 -4.64
N MET A 38 -10.14 2.05 -3.65
CA MET A 38 -9.40 2.60 -2.53
C MET A 38 -8.04 1.90 -2.41
N ASP A 39 -7.00 2.67 -2.14
CA ASP A 39 -5.70 2.16 -1.72
C ASP A 39 -5.48 2.45 -0.24
N SER A 40 -4.80 1.53 0.42
CA SER A 40 -4.23 1.73 1.75
C SER A 40 -2.73 1.46 1.67
N PRO A 41 -1.92 2.46 1.28
CA PRO A 41 -0.50 2.27 1.02
C PRO A 41 0.26 1.73 2.23
N ASP A 42 -0.06 2.18 3.44
CA ASP A 42 0.63 1.73 4.66
C ASP A 42 0.33 0.27 5.01
N GLN A 43 -0.72 -0.29 4.44
CA GLN A 43 -1.09 -1.71 4.54
C GLN A 43 -0.71 -2.50 3.27
N GLY A 44 -0.03 -1.87 2.30
CA GLY A 44 0.34 -2.49 1.03
C GLY A 44 -0.85 -2.90 0.15
N ALA A 45 -2.03 -2.40 0.44
CA ALA A 45 -3.25 -2.75 -0.27
C ALA A 45 -3.57 -1.72 -1.36
N LYS A 46 -3.81 -2.19 -2.58
CA LYS A 46 -4.15 -1.37 -3.75
C LYS A 46 -5.41 -1.87 -4.45
N GLY A 47 -6.13 -0.95 -5.06
CA GLY A 47 -7.27 -1.26 -5.90
C GLY A 47 -8.42 -1.95 -5.16
N ILE A 48 -8.55 -1.72 -3.86
CA ILE A 48 -9.63 -2.28 -3.05
C ILE A 48 -10.96 -1.81 -3.64
N PRO A 49 -11.84 -2.72 -4.07
CA PRO A 49 -13.12 -2.31 -4.63
C PRO A 49 -14.00 -1.70 -3.55
N THR A 50 -14.61 -0.57 -3.88
CA THR A 50 -15.66 0.00 -3.03
C THR A 50 -17.03 -0.39 -3.57
N GLY A 51 -18.06 -0.09 -2.81
CA GLY A 51 -19.45 -0.26 -3.24
C GLY A 51 -19.98 0.99 -3.95
N LYS A 52 -21.07 1.53 -3.43
CA LYS A 52 -21.72 2.70 -4.01
C LYS A 52 -20.90 3.97 -3.77
N THR A 53 -20.74 4.78 -4.84
CA THR A 53 -20.19 6.13 -4.80
C THR A 53 -21.26 7.11 -5.27
N GLU A 54 -21.56 8.11 -4.48
CA GLU A 54 -22.55 9.14 -4.75
C GLU A 54 -21.95 10.53 -4.56
N TYR A 55 -22.29 11.44 -5.45
CA TYR A 55 -21.96 12.85 -5.31
C TYR A 55 -23.20 13.70 -5.57
N ALA A 56 -23.71 14.30 -4.52
CA ALA A 56 -24.88 15.18 -4.57
C ALA A 56 -24.72 16.32 -3.56
N ASP A 57 -25.22 17.50 -3.89
CA ASP A 57 -25.21 18.68 -3.01
C ASP A 57 -23.80 19.00 -2.43
N SER A 58 -22.77 18.83 -3.25
CA SER A 58 -21.36 18.98 -2.87
C SER A 58 -20.89 17.99 -1.79
N VAL A 59 -21.60 16.90 -1.57
CA VAL A 59 -21.22 15.82 -0.64
C VAL A 59 -20.84 14.58 -1.44
N LEU A 60 -19.62 14.09 -1.22
CA LEU A 60 -19.14 12.80 -1.69
C LEU A 60 -19.40 11.73 -0.63
N THR A 61 -20.11 10.69 -1.00
CA THR A 61 -20.32 9.50 -0.16
C THR A 61 -19.77 8.26 -0.86
N ILE A 62 -18.90 7.53 -0.18
CA ILE A 62 -18.30 6.27 -0.66
C ILE A 62 -18.59 5.20 0.39
N THR A 63 -19.10 4.06 -0.05
CA THR A 63 -19.33 2.91 0.83
C THR A 63 -18.52 1.71 0.37
N ALA A 64 -18.07 0.88 1.30
CA ALA A 64 -17.49 -0.43 1.02
C ALA A 64 -18.07 -1.45 2.01
N PRO A 65 -19.24 -2.04 1.70
CA PRO A 65 -19.95 -2.93 2.63
C PRO A 65 -19.12 -4.13 3.07
N ALA A 66 -18.31 -4.69 2.17
CA ALA A 66 -17.41 -5.80 2.49
C ALA A 66 -16.37 -5.46 3.58
N LEU A 67 -16.04 -4.18 3.73
CA LEU A 67 -15.12 -3.68 4.75
C LEU A 67 -15.86 -3.03 5.93
N GLY A 68 -17.17 -2.99 5.92
CA GLY A 68 -17.97 -2.21 6.88
C GLY A 68 -17.60 -0.73 6.89
N MET A 69 -17.21 -0.16 5.72
CA MET A 69 -16.67 1.19 5.61
C MET A 69 -17.66 2.14 4.94
N LYS A 70 -17.69 3.38 5.45
CA LYS A 70 -18.36 4.52 4.83
C LYS A 70 -17.50 5.77 5.01
N PHE A 71 -17.30 6.51 3.93
CA PHE A 71 -16.83 7.90 3.95
C PHE A 71 -17.96 8.82 3.51
N SER A 72 -18.11 9.97 4.15
CA SER A 72 -19.02 11.03 3.74
C SER A 72 -18.35 12.37 4.02
N GLY A 73 -18.14 13.16 2.97
CA GLY A 73 -17.44 14.44 3.10
C GLY A 73 -17.97 15.51 2.16
N LYS A 74 -17.95 16.75 2.63
CA LYS A 74 -18.36 17.92 1.88
C LYS A 74 -17.17 18.56 1.18
N TRP A 75 -17.35 18.88 -0.09
CA TRP A 75 -16.38 19.64 -0.87
C TRP A 75 -16.10 21.02 -0.27
N GLN A 76 -14.82 21.34 -0.11
CA GLN A 76 -14.34 22.60 0.44
C GLN A 76 -13.43 23.29 -0.58
N GLY A 77 -14.01 24.12 -1.44
CA GLY A 77 -13.24 24.84 -2.46
C GLY A 77 -12.83 23.96 -3.64
N THR A 78 -11.58 24.03 -4.10
CA THR A 78 -11.14 23.37 -5.34
C THR A 78 -10.61 21.96 -5.13
N ASP A 79 -9.85 21.70 -4.05
CA ASP A 79 -9.00 20.53 -3.94
C ASP A 79 -9.10 19.80 -2.60
N ARG A 80 -10.16 20.05 -1.83
CA ARG A 80 -10.35 19.43 -0.51
C ARG A 80 -11.78 18.93 -0.29
N ILE A 81 -11.90 17.81 0.39
CA ILE A 81 -13.15 17.24 0.87
C ILE A 81 -12.99 16.96 2.35
N GLN A 82 -13.74 17.66 3.19
CA GLN A 82 -13.71 17.43 4.63
C GLN A 82 -14.88 16.57 5.05
N GLY A 83 -14.62 15.48 5.75
CA GLY A 83 -15.66 14.52 6.07
C GLY A 83 -15.33 13.62 7.25
N THR A 84 -16.08 12.54 7.26
CA THR A 84 -16.02 11.52 8.31
C THR A 84 -15.87 10.15 7.68
N PHE A 85 -14.94 9.39 8.22
CA PHE A 85 -14.71 7.99 7.89
C PHE A 85 -15.24 7.11 9.02
N VAL A 86 -16.05 6.11 8.66
CA VAL A 86 -16.65 5.17 9.60
C VAL A 86 -16.23 3.76 9.20
N GLN A 87 -15.67 2.99 10.12
CA GLN A 87 -15.35 1.59 9.93
C GLN A 87 -15.29 0.86 11.27
N GLY A 88 -15.88 -0.35 11.35
CA GLY A 88 -15.82 -1.19 12.55
C GLY A 88 -16.32 -0.53 13.83
N GLY A 89 -17.31 0.36 13.74
CA GLY A 89 -17.82 1.12 14.88
C GLY A 89 -17.02 2.39 15.23
N LEU A 90 -15.86 2.60 14.61
CA LEU A 90 -15.06 3.82 14.77
C LEU A 90 -15.57 4.89 13.82
N THR A 91 -15.61 6.12 14.31
CA THR A 91 -15.95 7.31 13.54
C THR A 91 -14.81 8.31 13.68
N LEU A 92 -14.14 8.60 12.57
CA LEU A 92 -12.92 9.39 12.55
C LEU A 92 -13.06 10.55 11.54
N PRO A 93 -12.55 11.74 11.85
CA PRO A 93 -12.44 12.80 10.87
C PRO A 93 -11.44 12.41 9.79
N LEU A 94 -11.78 12.71 8.53
CA LEU A 94 -10.89 12.51 7.40
C LEU A 94 -11.03 13.68 6.42
N GLU A 95 -9.93 14.37 6.22
CA GLU A 95 -9.79 15.35 5.15
C GLU A 95 -9.10 14.68 3.97
N LEU A 96 -9.70 14.81 2.80
CA LEU A 96 -9.14 14.38 1.54
C LEU A 96 -8.65 15.59 0.76
N ALA A 97 -7.44 15.49 0.22
CA ALA A 97 -6.89 16.45 -0.74
C ALA A 97 -6.64 15.76 -2.08
N ARG A 98 -6.66 16.52 -3.17
CA ARG A 98 -6.22 15.97 -4.47
C ARG A 98 -4.76 15.59 -4.40
N VAL A 99 -4.44 14.43 -4.99
CA VAL A 99 -3.06 13.93 -5.09
C VAL A 99 -2.78 13.55 -6.54
N ASP A 100 -1.55 13.80 -6.97
CA ASP A 100 -1.09 13.45 -8.31
C ASP A 100 -0.54 12.02 -8.31
N GLY A 101 -1.34 11.08 -8.80
CA GLY A 101 -0.91 9.71 -9.02
C GLY A 101 -0.90 8.80 -7.77
N GLU A 102 -0.17 7.72 -7.86
CA GLU A 102 -0.05 6.73 -6.79
C GLU A 102 0.78 7.27 -5.62
N VAL A 103 0.25 7.17 -4.42
CA VAL A 103 1.02 7.42 -3.19
C VAL A 103 1.86 6.18 -2.90
N ALA A 104 3.10 6.18 -3.38
CA ALA A 104 4.02 5.09 -3.12
C ALA A 104 4.38 4.98 -1.63
N LEU A 105 4.51 3.76 -1.14
CA LEU A 105 5.13 3.50 0.15
C LEU A 105 6.60 3.92 0.10
N SER A 106 6.99 4.86 0.96
CA SER A 106 8.40 5.15 1.17
C SER A 106 8.97 4.11 2.12
N ARG A 107 9.87 3.28 1.61
CA ARG A 107 10.61 2.28 2.38
C ARG A 107 12.11 2.58 2.29
N PRO A 108 12.59 3.57 3.03
CA PRO A 108 13.98 4.01 2.94
C PRO A 108 14.98 2.95 3.42
N GLN A 109 14.52 1.97 4.17
CA GLN A 109 15.32 0.84 4.65
C GLN A 109 15.51 -0.26 3.58
N GLU A 110 14.70 -0.31 2.54
CA GLU A 110 14.87 -1.28 1.46
C GLU A 110 16.02 -0.83 0.55
N PRO A 111 17.06 -1.66 0.38
CA PRO A 111 18.18 -1.34 -0.49
C PRO A 111 17.75 -1.24 -1.95
N LYS A 112 18.39 -0.33 -2.69
CA LYS A 112 18.14 -0.12 -4.12
C LYS A 112 19.41 -0.27 -4.92
N PRO A 113 19.36 -0.86 -6.12
CA PRO A 113 20.54 -0.89 -7.00
C PRO A 113 21.00 0.52 -7.41
N PRO A 114 22.31 0.74 -7.64
CA PRO A 114 23.38 -0.25 -7.43
C PRO A 114 23.67 -0.49 -5.95
N TYR A 115 23.80 -1.76 -5.58
CA TYR A 115 24.09 -2.11 -4.18
C TYR A 115 25.55 -1.84 -3.84
N PRO A 116 25.89 -1.41 -2.60
CA PRO A 116 27.25 -1.23 -2.15
C PRO A 116 27.94 -2.54 -1.71
N TYR A 117 27.45 -3.69 -2.21
CA TYR A 117 27.89 -5.03 -1.89
C TYR A 117 27.62 -5.95 -3.09
N ARG A 118 28.28 -7.10 -3.13
CA ARG A 118 28.03 -8.13 -4.16
C ARG A 118 26.79 -8.92 -3.84
N VAL A 119 26.03 -9.28 -4.87
CA VAL A 119 24.85 -10.13 -4.79
C VAL A 119 25.05 -11.30 -5.75
N GLU A 120 24.94 -12.51 -5.26
CA GLU A 120 25.13 -13.75 -6.03
C GLU A 120 23.97 -14.71 -5.81
N GLU A 121 23.45 -15.26 -6.89
CA GLU A 121 22.52 -16.38 -6.81
C GLU A 121 23.32 -17.66 -6.60
N VAL A 122 23.00 -18.38 -5.54
CA VAL A 122 23.70 -19.61 -5.17
C VAL A 122 22.75 -20.80 -5.07
N THR A 123 23.27 -21.99 -5.37
CA THR A 123 22.56 -23.24 -5.16
C THR A 123 23.41 -24.17 -4.32
N PHE A 124 22.77 -24.99 -3.49
CA PHE A 124 23.45 -26.05 -2.72
C PHE A 124 22.56 -27.27 -2.59
N GLU A 125 23.21 -28.44 -2.58
CA GLU A 125 22.52 -29.70 -2.51
C GLU A 125 22.31 -30.15 -1.06
N ASN A 126 21.09 -30.49 -0.73
CA ASN A 126 20.78 -31.27 0.45
C ASN A 126 20.76 -32.75 0.05
N THR A 127 21.92 -33.39 0.08
CA THR A 127 22.07 -34.79 -0.32
C THR A 127 21.23 -35.73 0.52
N LYS A 128 20.98 -35.41 1.78
CA LYS A 128 20.17 -36.23 2.70
C LYS A 128 18.67 -36.21 2.30
N ALA A 129 18.17 -35.11 1.79
CA ALA A 129 16.79 -34.97 1.34
C ALA A 129 16.65 -35.15 -0.19
N GLY A 130 17.75 -35.22 -0.94
CA GLY A 130 17.75 -35.34 -2.40
C GLY A 130 17.21 -34.13 -3.12
N VAL A 131 17.36 -32.93 -2.54
CA VAL A 131 16.86 -31.69 -3.11
C VAL A 131 17.96 -30.64 -3.26
N THR A 132 17.86 -29.82 -4.29
CA THR A 132 18.70 -28.62 -4.48
C THR A 132 17.98 -27.41 -3.94
N LEU A 133 18.65 -26.68 -3.07
CA LEU A 133 18.17 -25.44 -2.50
C LEU A 133 18.81 -24.26 -3.23
N ALA A 134 18.07 -23.17 -3.37
CA ALA A 134 18.55 -21.94 -3.95
C ALA A 134 18.53 -20.81 -2.92
N GLY A 135 19.49 -19.92 -3.00
CA GLY A 135 19.63 -18.78 -2.10
C GLY A 135 20.20 -17.57 -2.79
N THR A 136 20.10 -16.42 -2.15
CA THR A 136 20.81 -15.21 -2.53
C THR A 136 21.89 -14.95 -1.49
N LEU A 137 23.13 -14.81 -1.92
CA LEU A 137 24.28 -14.50 -1.09
C LEU A 137 24.65 -13.05 -1.29
N THR A 138 24.73 -12.29 -0.20
CA THR A 138 25.24 -10.93 -0.21
C THR A 138 26.57 -10.86 0.53
N LEU A 139 27.54 -10.18 -0.04
CA LEU A 139 28.91 -10.10 0.47
C LEU A 139 29.43 -8.66 0.38
N PRO A 140 30.15 -8.16 1.39
CA PRO A 140 30.89 -6.90 1.24
C PRO A 140 31.86 -6.96 0.05
N GLU A 141 32.12 -5.84 -0.60
CA GLU A 141 33.04 -5.78 -1.74
C GLU A 141 34.49 -6.10 -1.36
N LYS A 142 34.88 -5.81 -0.13
CA LYS A 142 36.26 -5.92 0.35
C LYS A 142 36.31 -6.60 1.71
N GLY A 143 37.32 -7.41 1.91
CA GLY A 143 37.61 -8.07 3.18
C GLY A 143 37.60 -9.60 3.05
N GLU A 144 37.96 -10.27 4.13
CA GLU A 144 38.02 -11.71 4.30
C GLU A 144 37.50 -12.09 5.68
N HIS A 145 36.93 -13.29 5.82
CA HIS A 145 36.43 -13.82 7.10
C HIS A 145 35.28 -13.02 7.72
N TYR A 146 34.10 -13.07 7.10
CA TYR A 146 32.90 -12.40 7.60
C TYR A 146 32.10 -13.30 8.54
N PRO A 147 31.44 -12.72 9.56
CA PRO A 147 30.35 -13.40 10.22
C PRO A 147 29.21 -13.67 9.22
N VAL A 148 28.57 -14.82 9.35
CA VAL A 148 27.48 -15.23 8.45
C VAL A 148 26.15 -15.13 9.19
N VAL A 149 25.18 -14.52 8.53
CA VAL A 149 23.76 -14.55 8.93
C VAL A 149 22.99 -15.29 7.87
N VAL A 150 22.17 -16.26 8.26
CA VAL A 150 21.30 -16.99 7.36
C VAL A 150 19.86 -16.60 7.65
N LEU A 151 19.18 -16.06 6.65
CA LEU A 151 17.75 -15.78 6.67
C LEU A 151 17.04 -16.95 5.99
N ILE A 152 16.08 -17.55 6.67
CA ILE A 152 15.35 -18.73 6.17
C ILE A 152 13.89 -18.34 6.04
N SER A 153 13.36 -18.39 4.81
CA SER A 153 11.95 -18.15 4.55
C SER A 153 11.07 -19.24 5.17
N GLY A 154 9.88 -18.84 5.59
CA GLY A 154 8.88 -19.75 6.16
C GLY A 154 8.34 -20.76 5.15
N SER A 155 7.56 -21.71 5.63
CA SER A 155 6.83 -22.67 4.78
C SER A 155 5.63 -21.96 4.15
N GLY A 156 5.48 -22.05 2.83
CA GLY A 156 4.36 -21.49 2.10
C GLY A 156 4.76 -20.92 0.73
N PRO A 157 3.82 -20.38 -0.03
CA PRO A 157 4.06 -19.82 -1.35
C PRO A 157 4.62 -18.39 -1.26
N GLN A 158 5.75 -18.20 -0.60
CA GLN A 158 6.42 -16.91 -0.46
C GLN A 158 7.77 -16.93 -1.19
N ASN A 159 8.25 -15.75 -1.58
CA ASN A 159 9.55 -15.58 -2.18
C ASN A 159 10.66 -15.51 -1.11
N ARG A 160 11.93 -15.47 -1.54
CA ARG A 160 13.10 -15.41 -0.63
C ARG A 160 13.18 -14.11 0.19
N ASP A 161 12.56 -13.03 -0.29
CA ASP A 161 12.53 -11.76 0.39
C ASP A 161 11.44 -11.69 1.48
N GLU A 162 10.66 -12.77 1.65
CA GLU A 162 9.47 -12.82 2.53
C GLU A 162 8.49 -11.67 2.23
N GLU A 163 8.28 -11.40 0.95
CA GLU A 163 7.49 -10.25 0.53
C GLU A 163 6.03 -10.39 0.95
N LEU A 164 5.59 -9.46 1.79
CA LEU A 164 4.22 -9.34 2.26
C LEU A 164 3.79 -7.88 2.19
N MET A 165 2.65 -7.62 1.54
CA MET A 165 2.09 -6.25 1.40
C MET A 165 3.14 -5.25 0.86
N ALA A 166 3.86 -5.62 -0.18
CA ALA A 166 4.96 -4.87 -0.77
C ALA A 166 6.08 -4.51 0.23
N HIS A 167 6.22 -5.24 1.31
CA HIS A 167 7.35 -5.19 2.23
C HIS A 167 8.22 -6.44 2.06
N LYS A 168 9.52 -6.24 1.99
CA LYS A 168 10.53 -7.27 1.76
C LYS A 168 11.51 -7.33 2.95
N PRO A 169 11.14 -8.00 4.06
CA PRO A 169 11.95 -8.00 5.28
C PRO A 169 13.34 -8.61 5.09
N PHE A 170 13.49 -9.53 4.13
CA PHE A 170 14.75 -10.23 3.87
C PHE A 170 15.55 -9.64 2.68
N LEU A 171 15.03 -8.59 2.05
CA LEU A 171 15.79 -7.88 1.03
C LEU A 171 16.94 -7.11 1.67
N VAL A 172 18.18 -7.52 1.41
CA VAL A 172 19.42 -6.98 1.94
C VAL A 172 20.39 -6.63 0.81
#